data_1168305d2b45a680732c30a18cfdf82f
#
_entry.id   1168305d2b45a680732c30a18cfdf82f
#
_cell.length_a   1.000
_cell.length_b   1.000
_cell.length_c   1.000
_cell.angle_alpha   90.00
_cell.angle_beta   90.00
_cell.angle_gamma   90.00
#
_symmetry.space_group_name_H-M   'P 1'
#
loop_
_entity.id
_entity.type
_entity.pdbx_description
1 polymer ?
#
loop_
_entity_poly.entity_id
_entity_poly.type
_entity_poly.pdbx_seq_one_letter_code
_entity_poly.pdbx_strand_id
1 'polypeptide(L)'
;MKLLKIGLLLGSLLAPLAANAAWAEPVTLDFWVAWDPTQADAKAAMTKIAEFEQAHPDIKIKTQTIAFEALHDKLVTSIAGGDAPDLSWGLIEWLGEFNRMNALADLTPYAAKWGDRDSIYPNALKELTVDGKLLALPNYLGLRGLLYHADMLKQAGIDTPPKTWGELVNASMKIRQTTGKPGFGIAGRGVRSPQELIMYLAQNDVQIAKRQSDGKYKNDWADNPDEMKAATEVFALYRQFLDKGAIAPQAPGWGWEEEDTNFSLGQYAMVVDGSWMRNRTDQNPEQMKDVRVAPPPAGLKAATFFEIAPFYIYKSKHPQETWEFASFMLSKSYQSAVFPDRSPRMDVQGDTIWGTPFTSLTPIGVSFPPVALGSITRDMEESIGRVLLKNEDPATVATWLGKSINKSLRQSGQMSVQD
;
A
#
# COMPACT_ATOMS: atom_id res chain seq x y z
N MET A 1 42.22 96.25 4.76
CA MET A 1 42.75 94.92 4.66
C MET A 1 41.95 94.06 5.66
N LYS A 2 40.98 93.30 5.26
CA LYS A 2 40.23 92.35 6.09
C LYS A 2 40.28 91.02 5.42
N LEU A 3 40.88 90.02 6.08
CA LEU A 3 40.98 88.66 5.64
C LEU A 3 39.60 87.95 5.91
N LEU A 4 39.05 87.34 4.88
CA LEU A 4 37.87 86.48 4.92
C LEU A 4 38.34 85.03 5.14
N LYS A 5 37.92 84.41 6.25
CA LYS A 5 38.12 82.98 6.49
C LYS A 5 36.93 82.22 5.92
N ILE A 6 37.22 81.35 4.97
CA ILE A 6 36.27 80.37 4.41
C ILE A 6 36.37 79.06 5.25
N GLY A 7 35.32 78.73 5.96
CA GLY A 7 35.19 77.48 6.67
C GLY A 7 34.64 76.38 5.77
N LEU A 8 35.38 75.32 5.54
CA LEU A 8 34.93 74.11 4.85
C LEU A 8 34.10 73.24 5.85
N LEU A 9 32.83 73.07 5.60
CA LEU A 9 31.97 72.06 6.24
C LEU A 9 32.10 70.75 5.46
N LEU A 10 32.77 69.74 6.04
CA LEU A 10 32.69 68.34 5.57
C LEU A 10 31.40 67.73 6.07
N GLY A 11 30.39 67.60 5.19
CA GLY A 11 29.21 66.83 5.43
C GLY A 11 29.49 65.37 5.17
N SER A 12 29.55 64.53 6.21
CA SER A 12 29.64 63.09 6.13
C SER A 12 28.29 62.52 5.68
N LEU A 13 28.18 62.11 4.42
CA LEU A 13 27.05 61.28 3.93
C LEU A 13 27.21 59.85 4.48
N LEU A 14 26.50 59.53 5.53
CA LEU A 14 26.24 58.14 5.89
C LEU A 14 25.16 57.57 4.92
N ALA A 15 25.60 56.83 3.88
CA ALA A 15 24.74 56.00 3.08
C ALA A 15 24.34 54.77 3.94
N PRO A 16 23.01 54.43 4.07
CA PRO A 16 22.65 53.19 4.70
C PRO A 16 23.08 52.05 3.78
N LEU A 17 23.96 51.18 4.28
CA LEU A 17 24.19 49.87 3.70
C LEU A 17 22.85 49.08 3.87
N ALA A 18 22.00 49.12 2.86
CA ALA A 18 20.95 48.15 2.67
C ALA A 18 21.66 46.82 2.39
N ALA A 19 21.84 46.00 3.43
CA ALA A 19 22.20 44.60 3.25
C ALA A 19 21.06 43.96 2.46
N ASN A 20 21.23 43.81 1.15
CA ASN A 20 20.46 42.88 0.38
C ASN A 20 20.74 41.49 0.95
N ALA A 21 19.89 41.01 1.86
CA ALA A 21 19.81 39.62 2.14
C ALA A 21 19.39 38.98 0.81
N ALA A 22 20.37 38.46 0.06
CA ALA A 22 20.11 37.59 -1.07
C ALA A 22 19.36 36.39 -0.47
N TRP A 23 18.07 36.36 -0.65
CA TRP A 23 17.27 35.18 -0.34
C TRP A 23 17.83 34.07 -1.23
N ALA A 24 18.37 33.02 -0.61
CA ALA A 24 18.75 31.83 -1.36
C ALA A 24 17.49 31.35 -2.11
N GLU A 25 17.66 30.92 -3.35
CA GLU A 25 16.54 30.34 -4.10
C GLU A 25 15.97 29.15 -3.31
N PRO A 26 14.65 29.01 -3.21
CA PRO A 26 14.03 27.89 -2.50
C PRO A 26 14.50 26.55 -3.07
N VAL A 27 14.79 25.61 -2.18
CA VAL A 27 15.01 24.22 -2.57
C VAL A 27 13.72 23.66 -3.15
N THR A 28 13.78 23.10 -4.37
CA THR A 28 12.63 22.46 -4.99
C THR A 28 12.76 20.95 -4.87
N LEU A 29 11.80 20.30 -4.22
CA LEU A 29 11.71 18.85 -4.06
C LEU A 29 10.77 18.27 -5.13
N ASP A 30 11.26 17.33 -5.94
CA ASP A 30 10.44 16.57 -6.88
C ASP A 30 9.70 15.46 -6.13
N PHE A 31 8.36 15.54 -6.12
CA PHE A 31 7.46 14.58 -5.47
C PHE A 31 6.56 13.87 -6.47
N TRP A 32 6.73 12.55 -6.66
CA TRP A 32 5.94 11.76 -7.61
C TRP A 32 4.85 10.96 -6.91
N VAL A 33 3.62 11.08 -7.42
CA VAL A 33 2.42 10.48 -6.82
C VAL A 33 1.53 9.84 -7.88
N ALA A 34 0.68 8.91 -7.46
CA ALA A 34 -0.38 8.31 -8.28
C ALA A 34 -1.77 8.77 -7.80
N TRP A 35 -1.90 10.00 -7.37
CA TRP A 35 -3.17 10.51 -6.86
C TRP A 35 -4.14 10.84 -7.99
N ASP A 36 -5.40 10.53 -7.80
CA ASP A 36 -6.47 11.09 -8.61
C ASP A 36 -6.82 12.48 -8.07
N PRO A 37 -6.53 13.57 -8.82
CA PRO A 37 -6.74 14.94 -8.34
C PRO A 37 -8.24 15.29 -8.11
N THR A 38 -9.15 14.44 -8.55
CA THR A 38 -10.58 14.62 -8.32
C THR A 38 -11.03 14.10 -6.94
N GLN A 39 -10.27 13.20 -6.33
CA GLN A 39 -10.57 12.60 -5.05
C GLN A 39 -10.37 13.57 -3.87
N ALA A 40 -11.13 13.35 -2.81
CA ALA A 40 -11.12 14.23 -1.63
C ALA A 40 -9.76 14.21 -0.90
N ASP A 41 -9.15 13.04 -0.76
CA ASP A 41 -7.84 12.88 -0.12
C ASP A 41 -6.71 13.58 -0.90
N ALA A 42 -6.71 13.50 -2.24
CA ALA A 42 -5.74 14.22 -3.06
C ALA A 42 -5.89 15.74 -2.92
N LYS A 43 -7.13 16.26 -2.91
CA LYS A 43 -7.39 17.68 -2.69
C LYS A 43 -6.95 18.14 -1.31
N ALA A 44 -7.23 17.36 -0.26
CA ALA A 44 -6.79 17.64 1.09
C ALA A 44 -5.26 17.63 1.19
N ALA A 45 -4.58 16.65 0.55
CA ALA A 45 -3.14 16.58 0.50
C ALA A 45 -2.52 17.82 -0.15
N MET A 46 -3.04 18.26 -1.30
CA MET A 46 -2.55 19.46 -1.99
C MET A 46 -2.74 20.72 -1.13
N THR A 47 -3.87 20.82 -0.40
CA THR A 47 -4.08 21.93 0.56
C THR A 47 -3.03 21.91 1.66
N LYS A 48 -2.73 20.74 2.24
CA LYS A 48 -1.72 20.60 3.28
C LYS A 48 -0.30 20.85 2.79
N ILE A 49 0.02 20.50 1.54
CA ILE A 49 1.29 20.84 0.90
C ILE A 49 1.44 22.36 0.79
N ALA A 50 0.39 23.08 0.39
CA ALA A 50 0.42 24.54 0.33
C ALA A 50 0.60 25.18 1.72
N GLU A 51 0.00 24.62 2.79
CA GLU A 51 0.24 25.04 4.17
C GLU A 51 1.72 24.82 4.58
N PHE A 52 2.32 23.69 4.20
CA PHE A 52 3.73 23.41 4.44
C PHE A 52 4.63 24.44 3.76
N GLU A 53 4.42 24.74 2.47
CA GLU A 53 5.20 25.73 1.72
C GLU A 53 5.07 27.16 2.30
N GLN A 54 3.92 27.49 2.89
CA GLN A 54 3.75 28.77 3.59
C GLN A 54 4.57 28.83 4.88
N ALA A 55 4.67 27.72 5.61
CA ALA A 55 5.46 27.61 6.84
C ALA A 55 6.98 27.47 6.56
N HIS A 56 7.35 26.96 5.41
CA HIS A 56 8.71 26.72 4.95
C HIS A 56 8.97 27.43 3.60
N PRO A 57 9.11 28.77 3.57
CA PRO A 57 9.21 29.52 2.32
C PRO A 57 10.48 29.23 1.51
N ASP A 58 11.46 28.59 2.13
CA ASP A 58 12.70 28.10 1.59
C ASP A 58 12.61 26.72 0.90
N ILE A 59 11.43 26.04 1.01
CA ILE A 59 11.15 24.75 0.37
C ILE A 59 9.95 24.88 -0.58
N LYS A 60 10.08 24.33 -1.78
CA LYS A 60 9.01 24.20 -2.77
C LYS A 60 8.80 22.75 -3.13
N ILE A 61 7.53 22.34 -3.27
CA ILE A 61 7.15 20.99 -3.60
C ILE A 61 6.61 20.94 -5.03
N LYS A 62 7.36 20.31 -5.91
CA LYS A 62 6.93 20.06 -7.29
C LYS A 62 6.29 18.69 -7.38
N THR A 63 4.97 18.64 -7.15
CA THR A 63 4.20 17.42 -7.25
C THR A 63 3.97 17.03 -8.71
N GLN A 64 4.31 15.77 -9.06
CA GLN A 64 4.03 15.20 -10.37
C GLN A 64 3.09 14.01 -10.21
N THR A 65 1.87 14.11 -10.74
CA THR A 65 0.93 13.00 -10.83
C THR A 65 1.26 12.12 -12.03
N ILE A 66 1.37 10.82 -11.78
CA ILE A 66 1.66 9.78 -12.78
C ILE A 66 0.55 8.73 -12.65
N ALA A 67 0.09 8.19 -13.77
CA ALA A 67 -0.89 7.11 -13.74
C ALA A 67 -0.38 5.93 -12.88
N PHE A 68 -1.24 5.37 -12.04
CA PHE A 68 -0.89 4.32 -11.08
C PHE A 68 -0.12 3.17 -11.73
N GLU A 69 -0.61 2.65 -12.86
CA GLU A 69 -0.01 1.52 -13.58
C GLU A 69 1.37 1.84 -14.19
N ALA A 70 1.70 3.13 -14.37
CA ALA A 70 2.96 3.57 -14.97
C ALA A 70 4.01 4.04 -13.95
N LEU A 71 3.60 4.30 -12.71
CA LEU A 71 4.48 4.93 -11.72
C LEU A 71 5.68 4.04 -11.37
N HIS A 72 5.46 2.75 -11.15
CA HIS A 72 6.53 1.80 -10.82
C HIS A 72 7.63 1.78 -11.88
N ASP A 73 7.26 1.54 -13.14
CA ASP A 73 8.22 1.42 -14.24
C ASP A 73 8.97 2.74 -14.49
N LYS A 74 8.29 3.87 -14.32
CA LYS A 74 8.90 5.18 -14.42
C LYS A 74 9.92 5.41 -13.29
N LEU A 75 9.61 5.00 -12.06
CA LEU A 75 10.55 5.08 -10.93
C LEU A 75 11.77 4.17 -11.17
N VAL A 76 11.57 2.91 -11.56
CA VAL A 76 12.68 1.98 -11.87
C VAL A 76 13.59 2.56 -12.94
N THR A 77 13.02 3.13 -14.02
CA THR A 77 13.78 3.75 -15.10
C THR A 77 14.58 4.96 -14.62
N SER A 78 13.96 5.87 -13.86
CA SER A 78 14.63 7.05 -13.29
C SER A 78 15.72 6.69 -12.31
N ILE A 79 15.49 5.71 -11.42
CA ILE A 79 16.49 5.19 -10.48
C ILE A 79 17.69 4.65 -11.24
N ALA A 80 17.47 3.84 -12.27
CA ALA A 80 18.53 3.27 -13.09
C ALA A 80 19.31 4.32 -13.87
N GLY A 81 18.63 5.42 -14.26
CA GLY A 81 19.23 6.58 -14.94
C GLY A 81 19.97 7.54 -13.99
N GLY A 82 19.86 7.38 -12.68
CA GLY A 82 20.44 8.30 -11.68
C GLY A 82 19.64 9.61 -11.53
N ASP A 83 18.38 9.64 -11.96
CA ASP A 83 17.50 10.81 -11.97
C ASP A 83 16.20 10.51 -11.20
N ALA A 84 16.34 9.84 -10.06
CA ALA A 84 15.22 9.58 -9.16
C ALA A 84 14.67 10.90 -8.58
N PRO A 85 13.35 11.00 -8.30
CA PRO A 85 12.80 12.14 -7.56
C PRO A 85 13.36 12.19 -6.13
N ASP A 86 13.13 13.27 -5.39
CA ASP A 86 13.51 13.34 -3.97
C ASP A 86 12.67 12.38 -3.14
N LEU A 87 11.37 12.30 -3.43
CA LEU A 87 10.47 11.33 -2.82
C LEU A 87 9.35 10.91 -3.77
N SER A 88 8.78 9.74 -3.50
CA SER A 88 7.57 9.27 -4.19
C SER A 88 6.61 8.56 -3.26
N TRP A 89 5.34 8.56 -3.63
CA TRP A 89 4.39 7.56 -3.20
C TRP A 89 4.75 6.19 -3.81
N GLY A 90 4.38 5.10 -3.14
CA GLY A 90 4.57 3.77 -3.69
C GLY A 90 3.77 2.69 -2.97
N LEU A 91 4.03 1.44 -3.35
CA LEU A 91 3.52 0.23 -2.71
C LEU A 91 4.65 -0.48 -1.97
N ILE A 92 4.32 -1.17 -0.86
CA ILE A 92 5.31 -1.90 -0.07
C ILE A 92 6.04 -2.98 -0.89
N GLU A 93 5.40 -3.51 -1.91
CA GLU A 93 5.96 -4.50 -2.83
C GLU A 93 7.22 -4.01 -3.57
N TRP A 94 7.39 -2.71 -3.71
CA TRP A 94 8.54 -2.12 -4.40
C TRP A 94 9.78 -1.99 -3.52
N LEU A 95 9.61 -2.09 -2.18
CA LEU A 95 10.67 -1.87 -1.20
C LEU A 95 11.91 -2.75 -1.46
N GLY A 96 11.70 -4.04 -1.69
CA GLY A 96 12.80 -4.99 -1.91
C GLY A 96 13.58 -4.69 -3.20
N GLU A 97 12.89 -4.26 -4.26
CA GLU A 97 13.52 -3.88 -5.52
C GLU A 97 14.32 -2.58 -5.40
N PHE A 98 13.72 -1.52 -4.85
CA PHE A 98 14.39 -0.24 -4.69
C PHE A 98 15.57 -0.31 -3.71
N ASN A 99 15.47 -1.15 -2.65
CA ASN A 99 16.58 -1.42 -1.76
C ASN A 99 17.72 -2.13 -2.51
N ARG A 100 17.45 -3.13 -3.32
CA ARG A 100 18.44 -3.84 -4.16
C ARG A 100 19.13 -2.90 -5.15
N MET A 101 18.39 -1.93 -5.70
CA MET A 101 18.94 -0.88 -6.58
C MET A 101 19.78 0.15 -5.80
N ASN A 102 19.87 0.04 -4.46
CA ASN A 102 20.57 0.98 -3.58
C ASN A 102 20.08 2.44 -3.73
N ALA A 103 18.77 2.60 -4.05
CA ALA A 103 18.19 3.90 -4.35
C ALA A 103 17.73 4.66 -3.11
N LEU A 104 17.37 3.94 -2.04
CA LEU A 104 16.69 4.50 -0.87
C LEU A 104 17.68 5.09 0.14
N ALA A 105 17.28 6.21 0.75
CA ALA A 105 18.00 6.81 1.88
C ALA A 105 17.80 5.97 3.15
N ASP A 106 18.82 5.93 4.00
CA ASP A 106 18.72 5.40 5.36
C ASP A 106 18.07 6.46 6.27
N LEU A 107 16.82 6.25 6.64
CA LEU A 107 16.04 7.19 7.47
C LEU A 107 16.24 6.95 8.97
N THR A 108 16.98 5.91 9.37
CA THR A 108 17.17 5.54 10.77
C THR A 108 17.71 6.70 11.64
N PRO A 109 18.71 7.49 11.20
CA PRO A 109 19.22 8.61 12.00
C PRO A 109 18.21 9.73 12.20
N TYR A 110 17.33 9.95 11.22
CA TYR A 110 16.27 10.95 11.30
C TYR A 110 15.14 10.47 12.21
N ALA A 111 14.69 9.22 12.01
CA ALA A 111 13.64 8.59 12.81
C ALA A 111 14.00 8.48 14.30
N ALA A 112 15.29 8.33 14.63
CA ALA A 112 15.77 8.30 16.02
C ALA A 112 15.53 9.63 16.77
N LYS A 113 15.43 10.74 16.04
CA LYS A 113 15.20 12.09 16.58
C LYS A 113 13.78 12.60 16.35
N TRP A 114 12.95 11.80 15.70
CA TRP A 114 11.60 12.19 15.30
C TRP A 114 10.62 12.08 16.47
N GLY A 115 10.07 13.22 16.91
CA GLY A 115 9.18 13.29 18.07
C GLY A 115 7.86 12.55 17.92
N ASP A 116 7.37 12.38 16.68
CA ASP A 116 6.11 11.69 16.38
C ASP A 116 6.25 10.18 16.18
N ARG A 117 7.48 9.64 16.24
CA ARG A 117 7.76 8.24 15.96
C ARG A 117 6.88 7.26 16.74
N ASP A 118 6.72 7.52 18.04
CA ASP A 118 5.97 6.64 18.94
C ASP A 118 4.45 6.71 18.71
N SER A 119 3.98 7.67 17.91
CA SER A 119 2.59 7.75 17.47
C SER A 119 2.29 6.86 16.27
N ILE A 120 3.31 6.34 15.59
CA ILE A 120 3.15 5.48 14.41
C ILE A 120 3.03 4.01 14.86
N TYR A 121 2.16 3.24 14.19
CA TYR A 121 2.05 1.82 14.44
C TYR A 121 3.41 1.12 14.31
N PRO A 122 3.92 0.44 15.37
CA PRO A 122 5.26 -0.15 15.34
C PRO A 122 5.47 -1.17 14.23
N ASN A 123 4.44 -1.95 13.90
CA ASN A 123 4.50 -2.91 12.80
C ASN A 123 4.61 -2.24 11.43
N ALA A 124 4.01 -1.06 11.22
CA ALA A 124 4.19 -0.32 9.97
C ALA A 124 5.66 0.12 9.76
N LEU A 125 6.31 0.62 10.81
CA LEU A 125 7.74 0.93 10.76
C LEU A 125 8.61 -0.32 10.58
N LYS A 126 8.22 -1.43 11.22
CA LYS A 126 8.94 -2.72 11.12
C LYS A 126 8.94 -3.23 9.68
N GLU A 127 7.80 -3.24 9.00
CA GLU A 127 7.67 -3.71 7.61
C GLU A 127 8.49 -2.84 6.62
N LEU A 128 8.75 -1.58 6.95
CA LEU A 128 9.57 -0.65 6.16
C LEU A 128 11.05 -0.64 6.57
N THR A 129 11.45 -1.54 7.48
CA THR A 129 12.80 -1.67 7.97
C THR A 129 13.45 -2.95 7.40
N VAL A 130 14.55 -2.79 6.67
CA VAL A 130 15.32 -3.89 6.09
C VAL A 130 16.75 -3.84 6.63
N ASP A 131 17.23 -4.95 7.16
CA ASP A 131 18.58 -5.07 7.76
C ASP A 131 18.90 -3.98 8.79
N GLY A 132 17.91 -3.61 9.61
CA GLY A 132 18.01 -2.61 10.67
C GLY A 132 17.94 -1.15 10.18
N LYS A 133 17.73 -0.92 8.89
CA LYS A 133 17.57 0.41 8.29
C LYS A 133 16.12 0.69 7.96
N LEU A 134 15.58 1.81 8.45
CA LEU A 134 14.29 2.33 8.00
C LEU A 134 14.47 2.96 6.62
N LEU A 135 13.81 2.40 5.60
CA LEU A 135 14.01 2.77 4.19
C LEU A 135 12.86 3.54 3.56
N ALA A 136 11.73 3.66 4.28
CA ALA A 136 10.58 4.42 3.83
C ALA A 136 9.73 4.85 5.03
N LEU A 137 8.77 5.76 4.81
CA LEU A 137 7.81 6.18 5.83
C LEU A 137 6.40 5.75 5.45
N PRO A 138 5.57 5.25 6.40
CA PRO A 138 4.22 4.78 6.09
C PRO A 138 3.30 5.98 5.84
N ASN A 139 2.87 6.21 4.62
CA ASN A 139 1.94 7.30 4.29
C ASN A 139 0.51 6.97 4.75
N TYR A 140 0.00 5.79 4.40
CA TYR A 140 -1.26 5.26 4.91
C TYR A 140 -1.25 3.74 4.96
N LEU A 141 -2.21 3.17 5.68
CA LEU A 141 -2.40 1.72 5.83
C LEU A 141 -3.60 1.25 5.00
N GLY A 142 -3.43 0.15 4.30
CA GLY A 142 -4.49 -0.53 3.56
C GLY A 142 -4.72 -1.91 4.15
N LEU A 143 -5.48 -1.99 5.24
CA LEU A 143 -5.94 -3.27 5.78
C LEU A 143 -7.20 -3.70 5.04
N ARG A 144 -7.38 -5.00 4.86
CA ARG A 144 -8.55 -5.54 4.17
C ARG A 144 -9.49 -6.24 5.13
N GLY A 145 -10.75 -5.85 5.08
CA GLY A 145 -11.86 -6.51 5.77
C GLY A 145 -12.79 -7.19 4.79
N LEU A 146 -13.71 -8.01 5.27
CA LEU A 146 -14.85 -8.47 4.50
C LEU A 146 -15.89 -7.34 4.44
N LEU A 147 -16.03 -6.71 3.29
CA LEU A 147 -17.13 -5.81 3.00
C LEU A 147 -18.31 -6.63 2.50
N TYR A 148 -19.52 -6.29 2.95
CA TYR A 148 -20.72 -6.99 2.51
C TYR A 148 -21.95 -6.09 2.48
N HIS A 149 -22.84 -6.33 1.52
CA HIS A 149 -24.18 -5.74 1.43
C HIS A 149 -25.09 -6.47 2.40
N ALA A 150 -25.38 -5.85 3.56
CA ALA A 150 -26.15 -6.47 4.63
C ALA A 150 -27.58 -6.81 4.23
N ASP A 151 -28.20 -6.03 3.36
CA ASP A 151 -29.51 -6.29 2.77
C ASP A 151 -29.52 -7.60 1.95
N MET A 152 -28.47 -7.85 1.14
CA MET A 152 -28.36 -9.09 0.35
C MET A 152 -28.15 -10.32 1.23
N LEU A 153 -27.34 -10.21 2.30
CA LEU A 153 -27.16 -11.29 3.28
C LEU A 153 -28.50 -11.59 3.97
N LYS A 154 -29.20 -10.55 4.41
CA LYS A 154 -30.51 -10.68 5.05
C LYS A 154 -31.54 -11.30 4.11
N GLN A 155 -31.59 -10.89 2.84
CA GLN A 155 -32.46 -11.48 1.82
C GLN A 155 -32.20 -12.99 1.65
N ALA A 156 -30.91 -13.40 1.76
CA ALA A 156 -30.54 -14.80 1.72
C ALA A 156 -30.74 -15.54 3.06
N GLY A 157 -31.29 -14.89 4.09
CA GLY A 157 -31.49 -15.46 5.43
C GLY A 157 -30.12 -15.77 6.10
N ILE A 158 -29.16 -14.90 5.94
CA ILE A 158 -27.83 -14.95 6.57
C ILE A 158 -27.76 -13.80 7.57
N ASP A 159 -27.80 -14.12 8.86
CA ASP A 159 -27.86 -13.12 9.94
C ASP A 159 -26.49 -12.57 10.33
N THR A 160 -25.43 -13.33 10.08
CA THR A 160 -24.03 -12.93 10.38
C THR A 160 -23.12 -13.18 9.19
N PRO A 161 -22.14 -12.29 8.93
CA PRO A 161 -21.18 -12.51 7.86
C PRO A 161 -20.34 -13.77 8.10
N PRO A 162 -19.87 -14.43 7.03
CA PRO A 162 -19.06 -15.65 7.13
C PRO A 162 -17.72 -15.37 7.83
N LYS A 163 -17.30 -16.31 8.67
CA LYS A 163 -16.05 -16.23 9.46
C LYS A 163 -14.97 -17.18 8.97
N THR A 164 -15.33 -18.16 8.16
CA THR A 164 -14.39 -19.16 7.61
C THR A 164 -14.56 -19.27 6.10
N TRP A 165 -13.57 -19.85 5.43
CA TRP A 165 -13.62 -20.10 3.98
C TRP A 165 -14.84 -20.96 3.59
N GLY A 166 -15.11 -21.99 4.39
CA GLY A 166 -16.29 -22.85 4.13
C GLY A 166 -17.60 -22.09 4.26
N GLU A 167 -17.71 -21.24 5.29
CA GLU A 167 -18.88 -20.38 5.47
C GLU A 167 -19.00 -19.36 4.33
N LEU A 168 -17.90 -18.78 3.85
CA LEU A 168 -17.87 -17.85 2.72
C LEU A 168 -18.43 -18.50 1.45
N VAL A 169 -17.94 -19.69 1.11
CA VAL A 169 -18.43 -20.44 -0.06
C VAL A 169 -19.93 -20.75 0.08
N ASN A 170 -20.35 -21.24 1.24
CA ASN A 170 -21.76 -21.59 1.50
C ASN A 170 -22.68 -20.37 1.47
N ALA A 171 -22.26 -19.25 2.09
CA ALA A 171 -23.00 -17.99 2.05
C ALA A 171 -23.15 -17.49 0.61
N SER A 172 -22.06 -17.55 -0.16
CA SER A 172 -22.05 -17.11 -1.56
C SER A 172 -22.99 -17.92 -2.43
N MET A 173 -23.03 -19.23 -2.26
CA MET A 173 -23.98 -20.09 -2.95
C MET A 173 -25.44 -19.77 -2.59
N LYS A 174 -25.72 -19.57 -1.28
CA LYS A 174 -27.06 -19.24 -0.78
C LYS A 174 -27.54 -17.90 -1.31
N ILE A 175 -26.68 -16.88 -1.32
CA ILE A 175 -26.96 -15.57 -1.90
C ILE A 175 -27.32 -15.72 -3.39
N ARG A 176 -26.49 -16.45 -4.15
CA ARG A 176 -26.77 -16.67 -5.57
C ARG A 176 -28.08 -17.35 -5.83
N GLN A 177 -28.44 -18.38 -5.05
CA GLN A 177 -29.70 -19.10 -5.16
C GLN A 177 -30.90 -18.20 -4.87
N THR A 178 -30.77 -17.28 -3.92
CA THR A 178 -31.89 -16.44 -3.44
C THR A 178 -32.05 -15.16 -4.24
N THR A 179 -30.90 -14.52 -4.60
CA THR A 179 -30.89 -13.18 -5.23
C THR A 179 -30.62 -13.21 -6.74
N GLY A 180 -30.09 -14.32 -7.26
CA GLY A 180 -29.56 -14.44 -8.62
C GLY A 180 -28.21 -13.78 -8.84
N LYS A 181 -27.67 -13.04 -7.83
CA LYS A 181 -26.37 -12.37 -7.91
C LYS A 181 -25.26 -13.27 -7.36
N PRO A 182 -24.01 -13.15 -7.85
CA PRO A 182 -22.85 -13.80 -7.23
C PRO A 182 -22.72 -13.38 -5.75
N GLY A 183 -22.30 -14.31 -4.89
CA GLY A 183 -22.13 -14.01 -3.47
C GLY A 183 -20.82 -13.34 -3.14
N PHE A 184 -19.75 -13.57 -3.95
CA PHE A 184 -18.42 -13.09 -3.65
C PHE A 184 -17.72 -12.55 -4.91
N GLY A 185 -16.81 -11.60 -4.75
CA GLY A 185 -15.93 -11.05 -5.77
C GLY A 185 -14.48 -11.33 -5.44
N ILE A 186 -13.64 -11.47 -6.49
CA ILE A 186 -12.19 -11.56 -6.42
C ILE A 186 -11.59 -10.77 -7.57
N ALA A 187 -10.37 -10.29 -7.39
CA ALA A 187 -9.54 -9.79 -8.48
C ALA A 187 -8.71 -10.94 -9.07
N GLY A 188 -9.07 -11.42 -10.25
CA GLY A 188 -8.35 -12.52 -10.92
C GLY A 188 -7.06 -12.08 -11.62
N ARG A 189 -6.81 -10.77 -11.76
CA ARG A 189 -5.62 -10.20 -12.42
C ARG A 189 -5.14 -8.89 -11.78
N GLY A 190 -3.95 -8.46 -12.19
CA GLY A 190 -3.34 -7.19 -11.79
C GLY A 190 -2.80 -7.21 -10.36
N VAL A 191 -2.45 -6.04 -9.85
CA VAL A 191 -1.75 -5.88 -8.57
C VAL A 191 -2.51 -6.47 -7.37
N ARG A 192 -3.85 -6.45 -7.38
CA ARG A 192 -4.66 -6.96 -6.27
C ARG A 192 -4.65 -8.49 -6.18
N SER A 193 -4.59 -9.17 -7.29
CA SER A 193 -4.60 -10.63 -7.35
C SER A 193 -3.51 -11.29 -6.48
N PRO A 194 -2.20 -10.95 -6.56
CA PRO A 194 -1.21 -11.47 -5.64
C PRO A 194 -1.37 -10.99 -4.19
N GLN A 195 -1.96 -9.81 -3.96
CA GLN A 195 -2.25 -9.31 -2.61
C GLN A 195 -3.34 -10.11 -1.91
N GLU A 196 -4.35 -10.57 -2.64
CA GLU A 196 -5.35 -11.50 -2.11
C GLU A 196 -4.74 -12.90 -1.87
N LEU A 197 -3.95 -13.38 -2.80
CA LEU A 197 -3.32 -14.70 -2.69
C LEU A 197 -2.42 -14.79 -1.46
N ILE A 198 -1.58 -13.78 -1.17
CA ILE A 198 -0.70 -13.80 0.00
C ILE A 198 -1.49 -13.83 1.31
N MET A 199 -2.66 -13.17 1.36
CA MET A 199 -3.56 -13.23 2.50
C MET A 199 -4.06 -14.66 2.72
N TYR A 200 -4.58 -15.33 1.69
CA TYR A 200 -5.07 -16.71 1.79
C TYR A 200 -3.95 -17.70 2.14
N LEU A 201 -2.75 -17.53 1.58
CA LEU A 201 -1.58 -18.32 1.95
C LEU A 201 -1.25 -18.15 3.43
N ALA A 202 -1.22 -16.91 3.94
CA ALA A 202 -0.97 -16.63 5.34
C ALA A 202 -2.08 -17.18 6.27
N GLN A 203 -3.34 -17.15 5.83
CA GLN A 203 -4.46 -17.77 6.57
C GLN A 203 -4.31 -19.29 6.69
N ASN A 204 -3.56 -19.91 5.78
CA ASN A 204 -3.26 -21.35 5.82
C ASN A 204 -1.83 -21.64 6.29
N ASP A 205 -1.21 -20.68 6.99
CA ASP A 205 0.13 -20.75 7.60
C ASP A 205 1.27 -20.96 6.60
N VAL A 206 1.12 -20.48 5.38
CA VAL A 206 2.09 -20.60 4.30
C VAL A 206 2.68 -19.22 3.96
N GLN A 207 4.00 -19.17 3.75
CA GLN A 207 4.72 -17.98 3.30
C GLN A 207 5.32 -18.21 1.91
N ILE A 208 5.24 -17.21 1.03
CA ILE A 208 5.84 -17.29 -0.30
C ILE A 208 7.36 -17.40 -0.27
N ALA A 209 8.00 -16.76 0.73
CA ALA A 209 9.44 -16.88 0.98
C ALA A 209 9.73 -16.64 2.46
N LYS A 210 10.50 -17.54 3.07
CA LYS A 210 10.95 -17.45 4.46
C LYS A 210 12.38 -16.99 4.53
N ARG A 211 12.68 -16.08 5.47
CA ARG A 211 14.05 -15.67 5.74
C ARG A 211 14.81 -16.78 6.43
N GLN A 212 15.97 -17.14 5.90
CA GLN A 212 16.87 -18.16 6.42
C GLN A 212 17.95 -17.55 7.32
N SER A 213 18.73 -18.40 7.97
CA SER A 213 19.79 -17.98 8.93
C SER A 213 20.92 -17.17 8.27
N ASP A 214 21.13 -17.37 6.95
CA ASP A 214 22.09 -16.56 6.14
C ASP A 214 21.54 -15.18 5.73
N GLY A 215 20.33 -14.83 6.19
CA GLY A 215 19.64 -13.58 5.86
C GLY A 215 18.96 -13.55 4.48
N LYS A 216 19.11 -14.63 3.70
CA LYS A 216 18.44 -14.80 2.40
C LYS A 216 17.09 -15.50 2.56
N TYR A 217 16.43 -15.80 1.45
CA TYR A 217 15.06 -16.28 1.43
C TYR A 217 14.94 -17.60 0.67
N LYS A 218 13.97 -18.42 1.06
CA LYS A 218 13.61 -19.66 0.39
C LYS A 218 12.11 -19.88 0.44
N ASN A 219 11.54 -20.38 -0.65
CA ASN A 219 10.23 -21.01 -0.65
C ASN A 219 10.40 -22.50 -0.32
N ASP A 220 9.78 -22.96 0.76
CA ASP A 220 9.98 -24.30 1.28
C ASP A 220 8.91 -25.31 0.81
N TRP A 221 7.87 -24.89 0.09
CA TRP A 221 6.73 -25.74 -0.25
C TRP A 221 7.13 -27.03 -0.98
N ALA A 222 8.11 -26.93 -1.89
CA ALA A 222 8.55 -28.08 -2.64
C ALA A 222 9.26 -29.15 -1.77
N ASP A 223 9.84 -28.71 -0.65
CA ASP A 223 10.66 -29.55 0.23
C ASP A 223 9.91 -29.96 1.51
N ASN A 224 8.76 -29.33 1.79
CA ASN A 224 7.93 -29.60 2.98
C ASN A 224 6.52 -30.05 2.55
N PRO A 225 6.17 -31.33 2.75
CA PRO A 225 4.86 -31.87 2.35
C PRO A 225 3.66 -31.18 3.02
N ASP A 226 3.80 -30.73 4.27
CA ASP A 226 2.70 -30.06 5.00
C ASP A 226 2.46 -28.67 4.42
N GLU A 227 3.51 -27.92 4.11
CA GLU A 227 3.37 -26.62 3.46
C GLU A 227 2.89 -26.76 2.00
N MET A 228 3.32 -27.77 1.28
CA MET A 228 2.79 -28.06 -0.06
C MET A 228 1.29 -28.37 0.01
N LYS A 229 0.85 -29.15 0.98
CA LYS A 229 -0.57 -29.42 1.20
C LYS A 229 -1.32 -28.14 1.51
N ALA A 230 -0.83 -27.32 2.42
CA ALA A 230 -1.46 -26.07 2.82
C ALA A 230 -1.55 -25.06 1.65
N ALA A 231 -0.50 -24.93 0.84
CA ALA A 231 -0.52 -24.13 -0.38
C ALA A 231 -1.53 -24.67 -1.40
N THR A 232 -1.60 -26.00 -1.58
CA THR A 232 -2.58 -26.65 -2.46
C THR A 232 -4.02 -26.35 -2.05
N GLU A 233 -4.31 -26.35 -0.75
CA GLU A 233 -5.65 -26.03 -0.21
C GLU A 233 -6.08 -24.59 -0.55
N VAL A 234 -5.13 -23.63 -0.60
CA VAL A 234 -5.42 -22.26 -1.04
C VAL A 234 -5.85 -22.22 -2.51
N PHE A 235 -5.14 -22.90 -3.39
CA PHE A 235 -5.54 -23.00 -4.81
C PHE A 235 -6.83 -23.80 -5.00
N ALA A 236 -7.08 -24.80 -4.14
CA ALA A 236 -8.36 -25.51 -4.11
C ALA A 236 -9.53 -24.61 -3.68
N LEU A 237 -9.30 -23.62 -2.80
CA LEU A 237 -10.32 -22.61 -2.46
C LEU A 237 -10.72 -21.76 -3.68
N TYR A 238 -9.73 -21.25 -4.45
CA TYR A 238 -10.03 -20.54 -5.71
C TYR A 238 -10.83 -21.41 -6.67
N ARG A 239 -10.48 -22.68 -6.77
CA ARG A 239 -11.22 -23.66 -7.58
C ARG A 239 -12.67 -23.81 -7.09
N GLN A 240 -12.87 -23.92 -5.76
CA GLN A 240 -14.21 -24.01 -5.18
C GLN A 240 -15.05 -22.77 -5.45
N PHE A 241 -14.47 -21.58 -5.43
CA PHE A 241 -15.19 -20.35 -5.78
C PHE A 241 -15.79 -20.45 -7.19
N LEU A 242 -15.05 -20.97 -8.14
CA LEU A 242 -15.51 -21.14 -9.52
C LEU A 242 -16.52 -22.29 -9.64
N ASP A 243 -16.16 -23.50 -9.19
CA ASP A 243 -16.95 -24.72 -9.37
C ASP A 243 -18.30 -24.66 -8.66
N LYS A 244 -18.34 -23.99 -7.51
CA LYS A 244 -19.59 -23.75 -6.76
C LYS A 244 -20.37 -22.54 -7.24
N GLY A 245 -19.83 -21.78 -8.18
CA GLY A 245 -20.42 -20.54 -8.66
C GLY A 245 -20.54 -19.48 -7.55
N ALA A 246 -19.64 -19.48 -6.59
CA ALA A 246 -19.59 -18.50 -5.51
C ALA A 246 -19.23 -17.10 -6.03
N ILE A 247 -18.42 -17.02 -7.07
CA ILE A 247 -17.99 -15.78 -7.73
C ILE A 247 -18.70 -15.54 -9.06
N ALA A 248 -18.64 -14.29 -9.56
CA ALA A 248 -19.07 -13.96 -10.90
C ALA A 248 -18.24 -14.71 -11.94
N PRO A 249 -18.83 -15.22 -13.04
CA PRO A 249 -18.09 -15.90 -14.11
C PRO A 249 -16.98 -15.03 -14.73
N GLN A 250 -17.12 -13.70 -14.68
CA GLN A 250 -16.16 -12.73 -15.20
C GLN A 250 -15.02 -12.38 -14.22
N ALA A 251 -15.18 -12.67 -12.93
CA ALA A 251 -14.23 -12.32 -11.86
C ALA A 251 -12.78 -12.79 -12.14
N PRO A 252 -12.53 -13.94 -12.79
CA PRO A 252 -11.17 -14.32 -13.19
C PRO A 252 -10.47 -13.31 -14.12
N GLY A 253 -11.22 -12.45 -14.80
CA GLY A 253 -10.69 -11.38 -15.66
C GLY A 253 -10.71 -9.99 -15.04
N TRP A 254 -11.22 -9.83 -13.82
CA TRP A 254 -11.29 -8.54 -13.15
C TRP A 254 -9.92 -8.15 -12.57
N GLY A 255 -9.57 -6.88 -12.71
CA GLY A 255 -8.60 -6.20 -11.87
C GLY A 255 -9.30 -5.51 -10.70
N TRP A 256 -8.56 -4.71 -9.95
CA TRP A 256 -9.08 -3.98 -8.79
C TRP A 256 -10.23 -3.01 -9.15
N GLU A 257 -10.16 -2.34 -10.31
CA GLU A 257 -11.21 -1.38 -10.72
C GLU A 257 -12.55 -2.05 -11.00
N GLU A 258 -12.53 -3.18 -11.73
CA GLU A 258 -13.75 -3.94 -12.03
C GLU A 258 -14.33 -4.55 -10.75
N GLU A 259 -13.49 -5.05 -9.85
CA GLU A 259 -13.91 -5.58 -8.56
C GLU A 259 -14.59 -4.50 -7.71
N ASP A 260 -13.93 -3.37 -7.45
CA ASP A 260 -14.45 -2.25 -6.68
C ASP A 260 -15.74 -1.69 -7.29
N THR A 261 -15.76 -1.49 -8.61
CA THR A 261 -16.90 -0.93 -9.31
C THR A 261 -18.11 -1.86 -9.23
N ASN A 262 -17.94 -3.14 -9.53
CA ASN A 262 -19.05 -4.09 -9.49
C ASN A 262 -19.59 -4.27 -8.06
N PHE A 263 -18.74 -4.27 -7.02
CA PHE A 263 -19.20 -4.27 -5.63
C PHE A 263 -20.01 -3.02 -5.31
N SER A 264 -19.46 -1.84 -5.60
CA SER A 264 -20.14 -0.58 -5.27
C SER A 264 -21.47 -0.37 -5.98
N LEU A 265 -21.67 -1.03 -7.12
CA LEU A 265 -22.94 -1.09 -7.85
C LEU A 265 -23.88 -2.21 -7.36
N GLY A 266 -23.49 -2.96 -6.32
CA GLY A 266 -24.28 -4.07 -5.80
C GLY A 266 -24.46 -5.22 -6.80
N GLN A 267 -23.50 -5.46 -7.69
CA GLN A 267 -23.56 -6.58 -8.64
C GLN A 267 -23.25 -7.92 -7.98
N TYR A 268 -22.59 -7.91 -6.83
CA TYR A 268 -22.33 -9.07 -5.99
C TYR A 268 -22.29 -8.66 -4.51
N ALA A 269 -22.34 -9.60 -3.58
CA ALA A 269 -22.71 -9.33 -2.21
C ALA A 269 -21.52 -9.09 -1.25
N MET A 270 -20.38 -9.72 -1.46
CA MET A 270 -19.25 -9.71 -0.53
C MET A 270 -17.91 -9.58 -1.26
N VAL A 271 -16.95 -8.89 -0.64
CA VAL A 271 -15.58 -8.75 -1.15
C VAL A 271 -14.60 -8.58 0.03
N VAL A 272 -13.37 -9.04 -0.12
CA VAL A 272 -12.30 -8.72 0.83
C VAL A 272 -11.52 -7.52 0.29
N ASP A 273 -11.80 -6.34 0.84
CA ASP A 273 -11.29 -5.08 0.32
C ASP A 273 -10.98 -4.08 1.44
N GLY A 274 -10.45 -2.90 1.09
CA GLY A 274 -9.96 -1.91 2.02
C GLY A 274 -10.85 -0.69 2.20
N SER A 275 -10.44 0.18 3.12
CA SER A 275 -11.18 1.39 3.48
C SER A 275 -11.23 2.45 2.35
N TRP A 276 -10.43 2.32 1.28
CA TRP A 276 -10.55 3.17 0.08
C TRP A 276 -11.91 3.04 -0.61
N MET A 277 -12.65 1.96 -0.37
CA MET A 277 -14.02 1.79 -0.84
C MET A 277 -14.99 2.87 -0.34
N ARG A 278 -14.59 3.64 0.69
CA ARG A 278 -15.29 4.87 1.08
C ARG A 278 -15.52 5.82 -0.09
N ASN A 279 -14.54 5.95 -0.98
CA ASN A 279 -14.66 6.84 -2.14
C ASN A 279 -15.78 6.41 -3.09
N ARG A 280 -16.14 5.12 -3.09
CA ARG A 280 -17.26 4.59 -3.87
C ARG A 280 -18.62 4.90 -3.23
N THR A 281 -18.67 5.18 -1.93
CA THR A 281 -19.92 5.53 -1.23
C THR A 281 -20.48 6.85 -1.75
N ASP A 282 -19.61 7.82 -2.04
CA ASP A 282 -20.05 9.12 -2.59
C ASP A 282 -20.53 8.99 -4.04
N GLN A 283 -20.00 8.03 -4.78
CA GLN A 283 -20.37 7.77 -6.18
C GLN A 283 -21.67 6.94 -6.30
N ASN A 284 -21.90 6.00 -5.36
CA ASN A 284 -23.01 5.05 -5.37
C ASN A 284 -23.72 5.00 -3.99
N PRO A 285 -24.25 6.12 -3.47
CA PRO A 285 -24.74 6.23 -2.10
C PRO A 285 -25.90 5.25 -1.80
N GLU A 286 -26.80 5.04 -2.75
CA GLU A 286 -27.95 4.14 -2.55
C GLU A 286 -27.53 2.67 -2.47
N GLN A 287 -26.58 2.25 -3.29
CA GLN A 287 -26.09 0.87 -3.30
C GLN A 287 -25.18 0.59 -2.11
N MET A 288 -24.41 1.59 -1.66
CA MET A 288 -23.44 1.44 -0.58
C MET A 288 -23.98 1.68 0.84
N LYS A 289 -25.21 2.17 0.99
CA LYS A 289 -25.79 2.55 2.31
C LYS A 289 -25.86 1.41 3.32
N ASP A 290 -26.07 0.18 2.86
CA ASP A 290 -26.16 -1.02 3.69
C ASP A 290 -24.88 -1.84 3.73
N VAL A 291 -23.76 -1.29 3.23
CA VAL A 291 -22.45 -1.94 3.34
C VAL A 291 -22.01 -1.94 4.79
N ARG A 292 -21.46 -3.07 5.22
CA ARG A 292 -20.87 -3.29 6.55
C ARG A 292 -19.51 -3.95 6.38
N VAL A 293 -18.71 -3.91 7.45
CA VAL A 293 -17.36 -4.45 7.49
C VAL A 293 -17.25 -5.48 8.61
N ALA A 294 -16.60 -6.60 8.32
CA ALA A 294 -16.24 -7.65 9.27
C ALA A 294 -14.77 -8.07 9.05
N PRO A 295 -14.15 -8.80 9.98
CA PRO A 295 -12.88 -9.44 9.71
C PRO A 295 -12.97 -10.37 8.49
N PRO A 296 -11.92 -10.51 7.67
CA PRO A 296 -11.93 -11.44 6.54
C PRO A 296 -12.13 -12.87 7.01
N PRO A 297 -12.86 -13.70 6.25
CA PRO A 297 -13.04 -15.12 6.58
C PRO A 297 -11.70 -15.83 6.68
N ALA A 298 -11.49 -16.60 7.74
CA ALA A 298 -10.23 -17.27 8.05
C ALA A 298 -10.14 -18.68 7.46
N GLY A 299 -8.92 -19.11 7.14
CA GLY A 299 -8.54 -20.51 6.96
C GLY A 299 -8.22 -21.16 8.31
N LEU A 300 -7.00 -21.68 8.47
CA LEU A 300 -6.51 -22.22 9.73
C LEU A 300 -6.34 -21.13 10.80
N LYS A 301 -5.99 -19.92 10.39
CA LYS A 301 -5.81 -18.77 11.28
C LYS A 301 -6.33 -17.49 10.64
N ALA A 302 -6.58 -16.47 11.47
CA ALA A 302 -6.90 -15.15 10.98
C ALA A 302 -5.66 -14.46 10.39
N ALA A 303 -5.77 -13.95 9.18
CA ALA A 303 -4.79 -13.05 8.58
C ALA A 303 -5.48 -12.13 7.56
N THR A 304 -4.92 -10.97 7.36
CA THR A 304 -5.32 -10.04 6.29
C THR A 304 -4.10 -9.45 5.60
N PHE A 305 -4.24 -9.03 4.35
CA PHE A 305 -3.16 -8.32 3.69
C PHE A 305 -3.00 -6.94 4.34
N PHE A 306 -1.78 -6.67 4.77
CA PHE A 306 -1.36 -5.40 5.34
C PHE A 306 -0.62 -4.60 4.28
N GLU A 307 -1.38 -3.90 3.46
CA GLU A 307 -0.83 -2.94 2.52
C GLU A 307 -0.33 -1.72 3.27
N ILE A 308 0.91 -1.36 3.06
CA ILE A 308 1.45 -0.06 3.41
C ILE A 308 1.70 0.66 2.10
N ALA A 309 1.13 1.84 1.93
CA ALA A 309 1.53 2.73 0.87
C ALA A 309 2.59 3.68 1.43
N PRO A 310 3.87 3.41 1.19
CA PRO A 310 4.92 4.23 1.77
C PRO A 310 5.19 5.50 0.95
N PHE A 311 5.83 6.46 1.60
CA PHE A 311 6.69 7.41 0.93
C PHE A 311 8.11 6.84 0.85
N TYR A 312 8.60 6.61 -0.34
CA TYR A 312 9.99 6.31 -0.61
C TYR A 312 10.78 7.61 -0.68
N ILE A 313 11.85 7.70 0.10
CA ILE A 313 12.80 8.81 0.08
C ILE A 313 14.07 8.30 -0.58
N TYR A 314 14.43 8.92 -1.69
CA TYR A 314 15.60 8.52 -2.46
C TYR A 314 16.85 9.24 -1.96
N LYS A 315 18.02 8.76 -2.36
CA LYS A 315 19.29 9.44 -2.10
C LYS A 315 19.33 10.74 -2.90
N SER A 316 18.97 11.82 -2.27
CA SER A 316 18.77 13.13 -2.86
C SER A 316 19.90 14.10 -2.48
N LYS A 317 19.93 15.26 -3.13
CA LYS A 317 20.82 16.37 -2.79
C LYS A 317 20.29 17.17 -1.60
N HIS A 318 19.03 16.97 -1.21
CA HIS A 318 18.30 17.73 -0.20
C HIS A 318 17.71 16.81 0.88
N PRO A 319 18.55 15.99 1.58
CA PRO A 319 18.04 14.96 2.49
C PRO A 319 17.32 15.52 3.71
N GLN A 320 17.72 16.71 4.18
CA GLN A 320 17.09 17.35 5.34
C GLN A 320 15.73 17.89 4.98
N GLU A 321 15.61 18.65 3.89
CA GLU A 321 14.36 19.24 3.41
C GLU A 321 13.35 18.16 3.00
N THR A 322 13.85 17.09 2.39
CA THR A 322 13.00 15.92 2.04
C THR A 322 12.45 15.24 3.30
N TRP A 323 13.28 15.10 4.35
CA TRP A 323 12.83 14.56 5.63
C TRP A 323 11.80 15.48 6.30
N GLU A 324 12.03 16.80 6.30
CA GLU A 324 11.09 17.78 6.88
C GLU A 324 9.71 17.68 6.21
N PHE A 325 9.68 17.63 4.88
CA PHE A 325 8.44 17.47 4.15
C PHE A 325 7.79 16.09 4.39
N ALA A 326 8.54 15.00 4.32
CA ALA A 326 8.01 13.66 4.53
C ALA A 326 7.49 13.46 5.97
N SER A 327 8.18 13.98 6.98
CA SER A 327 7.72 13.92 8.38
C SER A 327 6.50 14.81 8.63
N PHE A 328 6.39 15.96 7.95
CA PHE A 328 5.17 16.78 7.98
C PHE A 328 3.95 16.01 7.46
N MET A 329 4.08 15.25 6.38
CA MET A 329 3.00 14.40 5.85
C MET A 329 2.58 13.28 6.82
N LEU A 330 3.38 12.99 7.83
CA LEU A 330 3.04 12.08 8.94
C LEU A 330 2.59 12.80 10.20
N SER A 331 2.52 14.12 10.19
CA SER A 331 1.97 14.88 11.33
C SER A 331 0.50 14.54 11.57
N LYS A 332 0.05 14.71 12.83
CA LYS A 332 -1.36 14.49 13.17
C LYS A 332 -2.30 15.38 12.34
N SER A 333 -1.91 16.64 12.10
CA SER A 333 -2.68 17.58 11.28
C SER A 333 -2.88 17.10 9.84
N TYR A 334 -1.79 16.64 9.19
CA TYR A 334 -1.88 16.11 7.83
C TYR A 334 -2.73 14.83 7.80
N GLN A 335 -2.41 13.87 8.65
CA GLN A 335 -3.05 12.55 8.65
C GLN A 335 -4.55 12.62 8.97
N SER A 336 -4.95 13.49 9.91
CA SER A 336 -6.37 13.70 10.21
C SER A 336 -7.15 14.35 9.07
N ALA A 337 -6.49 15.16 8.25
CA ALA A 337 -7.14 15.81 7.11
C ALA A 337 -7.20 14.93 5.87
N VAL A 338 -6.16 14.12 5.63
CA VAL A 338 -5.99 13.38 4.37
C VAL A 338 -6.42 11.92 4.52
N PHE A 339 -6.02 11.25 5.60
CA PHE A 339 -6.25 9.82 5.79
C PHE A 339 -6.86 9.47 7.15
N PRO A 340 -7.99 10.08 7.57
CA PRO A 340 -8.55 9.86 8.91
C PRO A 340 -8.90 8.38 9.17
N ASP A 341 -9.32 7.64 8.15
CA ASP A 341 -9.76 6.26 8.26
C ASP A 341 -8.64 5.21 8.05
N ARG A 342 -7.45 5.65 7.59
CA ARG A 342 -6.33 4.75 7.23
C ARG A 342 -4.96 5.30 7.60
N SER A 343 -4.92 6.17 8.61
CA SER A 343 -3.67 6.76 9.09
C SER A 343 -2.73 5.71 9.66
N PRO A 344 -1.41 5.82 9.44
CA PRO A 344 -0.42 5.02 10.13
C PRO A 344 -0.21 5.46 11.60
N ARG A 345 -0.91 6.51 12.05
CA ARG A 345 -0.85 7.03 13.42
C ARG A 345 -1.90 6.39 14.31
N MET A 346 -1.48 5.93 15.50
CA MET A 346 -2.38 5.36 16.52
C MET A 346 -3.30 6.39 17.15
N ASP A 347 -2.94 7.69 17.10
CA ASP A 347 -3.71 8.82 17.64
C ASP A 347 -4.60 9.52 16.61
N VAL A 348 -4.73 8.95 15.42
CA VAL A 348 -5.66 9.35 14.34
C VAL A 348 -6.50 8.15 13.95
N GLN A 349 -7.78 8.17 14.33
CA GLN A 349 -8.72 7.08 14.05
C GLN A 349 -10.04 7.67 13.55
N GLY A 350 -10.55 7.13 12.45
CA GLY A 350 -11.86 7.51 11.91
C GLY A 350 -13.01 6.85 12.67
N ASP A 351 -14.09 7.58 12.85
CA ASP A 351 -15.29 7.13 13.58
C ASP A 351 -16.28 6.36 12.70
N THR A 352 -15.95 6.20 11.41
CA THR A 352 -16.85 5.56 10.45
C THR A 352 -16.59 4.06 10.34
N ILE A 353 -17.46 3.36 9.60
CA ILE A 353 -17.25 1.95 9.23
C ILE A 353 -15.94 1.73 8.43
N TRP A 354 -15.36 2.81 7.87
CA TRP A 354 -14.14 2.78 7.07
C TRP A 354 -12.85 2.96 7.90
N GLY A 355 -12.96 3.31 9.18
CA GLY A 355 -11.85 3.55 10.10
C GLY A 355 -11.54 2.37 11.02
N THR A 356 -12.02 2.43 12.25
CA THR A 356 -11.73 1.46 13.33
C THR A 356 -11.92 -0.02 12.94
N PRO A 357 -12.95 -0.44 12.16
CA PRO A 357 -13.06 -1.83 11.74
C PRO A 357 -11.84 -2.35 10.98
N PHE A 358 -11.20 -1.50 10.18
CA PHE A 358 -9.98 -1.87 9.44
C PHE A 358 -8.73 -1.79 10.32
N THR A 359 -8.52 -0.70 11.06
CA THR A 359 -7.32 -0.52 11.89
C THR A 359 -7.22 -1.57 13.00
N SER A 360 -8.35 -2.09 13.49
CA SER A 360 -8.39 -3.20 14.46
C SER A 360 -7.83 -4.53 13.89
N LEU A 361 -7.70 -4.66 12.58
CA LEU A 361 -7.12 -5.82 11.92
C LEU A 361 -5.58 -5.80 11.87
N THR A 362 -4.96 -4.70 12.29
CA THR A 362 -3.50 -4.53 12.27
C THR A 362 -2.73 -5.70 12.91
N PRO A 363 -3.17 -6.30 14.05
CA PRO A 363 -2.46 -7.43 14.67
C PRO A 363 -2.42 -8.70 13.82
N ILE A 364 -3.32 -8.87 12.86
CA ILE A 364 -3.37 -10.03 11.96
C ILE A 364 -2.87 -9.69 10.55
N GLY A 365 -2.29 -8.51 10.39
CA GLY A 365 -1.76 -8.04 9.11
C GLY A 365 -0.52 -8.80 8.67
N VAL A 366 -0.45 -9.15 7.39
CA VAL A 366 0.70 -9.78 6.73
C VAL A 366 1.07 -8.99 5.48
N SER A 367 2.36 -8.82 5.25
CA SER A 367 2.91 -8.14 4.08
C SER A 367 3.75 -9.09 3.23
N PHE A 368 4.15 -8.62 2.05
CA PHE A 368 5.13 -9.32 1.23
C PHE A 368 6.50 -9.33 1.92
N PRO A 369 7.29 -10.41 1.75
CA PRO A 369 8.69 -10.39 2.20
C PRO A 369 9.48 -9.33 1.42
N PRO A 370 10.51 -8.70 2.03
CA PRO A 370 11.28 -7.61 1.39
C PRO A 370 12.30 -8.16 0.37
N VAL A 371 11.81 -8.85 -0.65
CA VAL A 371 12.57 -9.38 -1.77
C VAL A 371 12.20 -8.65 -3.06
N ALA A 372 12.94 -8.90 -4.15
CA ALA A 372 12.57 -8.38 -5.47
C ALA A 372 11.32 -9.12 -5.99
N LEU A 373 10.17 -8.50 -5.90
CA LEU A 373 8.87 -9.13 -6.12
C LEU A 373 8.40 -9.13 -7.58
N GLY A 374 8.94 -8.28 -8.46
CA GLY A 374 8.38 -8.05 -9.80
C GLY A 374 8.08 -9.30 -10.64
N SER A 375 8.95 -10.33 -10.60
CA SER A 375 8.65 -11.63 -11.25
C SER A 375 7.78 -12.52 -10.37
N ILE A 376 7.93 -12.47 -9.04
CA ILE A 376 7.16 -13.28 -8.09
C ILE A 376 5.69 -12.91 -8.14
N THR A 377 5.35 -11.63 -8.12
CA THR A 377 3.95 -11.18 -8.17
C THR A 377 3.27 -11.52 -9.49
N ARG A 378 4.00 -11.45 -10.63
CA ARG A 378 3.48 -11.92 -11.91
C ARG A 378 3.21 -13.43 -11.92
N ASP A 379 4.10 -14.23 -11.33
CA ASP A 379 3.90 -15.67 -11.23
C ASP A 379 2.76 -16.02 -10.26
N MET A 380 2.56 -15.24 -9.20
CA MET A 380 1.40 -15.36 -8.31
C MET A 380 0.09 -15.06 -9.05
N GLU A 381 0.02 -13.99 -9.84
CA GLU A 381 -1.13 -13.69 -10.71
C GLU A 381 -1.36 -14.81 -11.72
N GLU A 382 -0.31 -15.28 -12.41
CA GLU A 382 -0.42 -16.39 -13.35
C GLU A 382 -0.95 -17.66 -12.67
N SER A 383 -0.55 -17.95 -11.43
CA SER A 383 -1.02 -19.13 -10.69
C SER A 383 -2.54 -19.12 -10.48
N ILE A 384 -3.13 -17.97 -10.19
CA ILE A 384 -4.58 -17.82 -10.08
C ILE A 384 -5.25 -18.03 -11.44
N GLY A 385 -4.71 -17.44 -12.51
CA GLY A 385 -5.20 -17.65 -13.87
C GLY A 385 -5.12 -19.11 -14.31
N ARG A 386 -4.09 -19.86 -13.91
CA ARG A 386 -3.98 -21.30 -14.18
C ARG A 386 -5.12 -22.09 -13.54
N VAL A 387 -5.46 -21.80 -12.30
CA VAL A 387 -6.57 -22.47 -11.61
C VAL A 387 -7.91 -22.07 -12.19
N LEU A 388 -8.15 -20.78 -12.37
CA LEU A 388 -9.48 -20.25 -12.70
C LEU A 388 -9.80 -20.29 -14.20
N LEU A 389 -8.82 -20.04 -15.07
CA LEU A 389 -9.04 -19.94 -16.51
C LEU A 389 -8.57 -21.18 -17.28
N LYS A 390 -7.44 -21.80 -16.85
CA LYS A 390 -6.87 -22.96 -17.53
C LYS A 390 -7.30 -24.30 -16.93
N ASN A 391 -8.03 -24.26 -15.81
CA ASN A 391 -8.52 -25.44 -15.10
C ASN A 391 -7.42 -26.41 -14.65
N GLU A 392 -6.22 -25.89 -14.36
CA GLU A 392 -5.11 -26.71 -13.90
C GLU A 392 -5.34 -27.22 -12.46
N ASP A 393 -4.77 -28.38 -12.16
CA ASP A 393 -4.86 -28.99 -10.84
C ASP A 393 -4.17 -28.12 -9.77
N PRO A 394 -4.82 -27.83 -8.62
CA PRO A 394 -4.27 -27.02 -7.55
C PRO A 394 -2.88 -27.43 -7.04
N ALA A 395 -2.59 -28.73 -6.92
CA ALA A 395 -1.28 -29.20 -6.46
C ALA A 395 -0.18 -28.95 -7.53
N THR A 396 -0.54 -29.10 -8.80
CA THR A 396 0.34 -28.77 -9.91
C THR A 396 0.69 -27.30 -9.93
N VAL A 397 -0.31 -26.41 -9.69
CA VAL A 397 -0.10 -24.96 -9.64
C VAL A 397 0.73 -24.56 -8.42
N ALA A 398 0.46 -25.10 -7.23
CA ALA A 398 1.25 -24.86 -6.03
C ALA A 398 2.72 -25.25 -6.23
N THR A 399 2.98 -26.43 -6.81
CA THR A 399 4.33 -26.91 -7.13
C THR A 399 5.05 -25.99 -8.11
N TRP A 400 4.35 -25.55 -9.16
CA TRP A 400 4.90 -24.65 -10.16
C TRP A 400 5.26 -23.29 -9.55
N LEU A 401 4.35 -22.70 -8.74
CA LEU A 401 4.59 -21.40 -8.12
C LEU A 401 5.77 -21.44 -7.16
N GLY A 402 5.87 -22.44 -6.29
CA GLY A 402 7.00 -22.59 -5.37
C GLY A 402 8.35 -22.66 -6.09
N LYS A 403 8.43 -23.44 -7.18
CA LYS A 403 9.64 -23.51 -8.03
C LYS A 403 9.95 -22.18 -8.71
N SER A 404 8.94 -21.47 -9.16
CA SER A 404 9.07 -20.18 -9.85
C SER A 404 9.57 -19.10 -8.88
N ILE A 405 9.06 -19.06 -7.66
CA ILE A 405 9.55 -18.17 -6.60
C ILE A 405 11.03 -18.43 -6.33
N ASN A 406 11.44 -19.67 -6.10
CA ASN A 406 12.83 -20.01 -5.86
C ASN A 406 13.75 -19.67 -7.06
N LYS A 407 13.25 -19.80 -8.30
CA LYS A 407 13.96 -19.35 -9.50
C LYS A 407 14.17 -17.83 -9.47
N SER A 408 13.15 -17.06 -9.14
CA SER A 408 13.21 -15.59 -9.05
C SER A 408 14.15 -15.13 -7.95
N LEU A 409 14.12 -15.77 -6.77
CA LEU A 409 15.06 -15.52 -5.68
C LEU A 409 16.51 -15.78 -6.09
N ARG A 410 16.77 -16.85 -6.86
CA ARG A 410 18.12 -17.13 -7.42
C ARG A 410 18.56 -16.02 -8.38
N GLN A 411 17.71 -15.64 -9.30
CA GLN A 411 18.01 -14.63 -10.31
C GLN A 411 18.31 -13.26 -9.68
N SER A 412 17.64 -12.93 -8.57
CA SER A 412 17.88 -11.70 -7.83
C SER A 412 19.03 -11.78 -6.82
N GLY A 413 19.70 -12.95 -6.69
CA GLY A 413 20.77 -13.17 -5.70
C GLY A 413 20.29 -13.28 -4.25
N GLN A 414 18.97 -13.42 -4.04
CA GLN A 414 18.33 -13.44 -2.72
C GLN A 414 17.99 -14.87 -2.23
N MET A 415 18.25 -15.90 -3.04
CA MET A 415 18.01 -17.29 -2.65
C MET A 415 19.02 -17.76 -1.61
N SER A 416 18.52 -18.34 -0.50
CA SER A 416 19.36 -19.12 0.42
C SER A 416 19.80 -20.40 -0.28
N VAL A 417 21.07 -20.77 -0.05
CA VAL A 417 21.67 -22.04 -0.51
C VAL A 417 21.88 -23.00 0.65
N GLN A 418 21.41 -22.63 1.83
CA GLN A 418 21.44 -23.50 3.00
C GLN A 418 20.29 -24.51 2.93
N ASP A 419 20.62 -25.78 3.17
CA ASP A 419 19.67 -26.89 3.28
C ASP A 419 18.95 -26.90 4.61
#